data_be7f8dab0f2557ca0c5214c13a858833
#
_entry.id   be7f8dab0f2557ca0c5214c13a858833
#
_cell.length_a   1.000
_cell.length_b   1.000
_cell.length_c   1.000
_cell.angle_alpha   90.00
_cell.angle_beta   90.00
_cell.angle_gamma   90.00
#
_symmetry.space_group_name_H-M   'P 1'
#
loop_
_entity.id
_entity.type
_entity.pdbx_description
1 polymer ?
#
loop_
_entity_poly.entity_id
_entity_poly.type
_entity_poly.pdbx_seq_one_letter_code
_entity_poly.pdbx_strand_id
1 'polypeptide(L)'
;WKKDKRQYVKQSTYSAYALIVENQIFPTFGSLYAVTEADVQSFVIDRLNAGLSQKYVKDILIVLKMIVRFGEKRGYLRHCEWDIKYPSTPEKQGIEVLTPANHRKILDYISQNFTFRNLGIYICLTTGLRIGEVCGLKWSDLNIERSMLAVQRTVERIYVLEDDGTKHTQIVVNTPKTANSTREIPLNKTLMTMIRPLKKVVNSDYYVISNEPQPIEPRTYRNYYMKLMKQLGIPPLKFHGLRHSFATRCIESNCDYKTVSVILGHADISTTLNLYVHPGAEQKKKCIDKMLRSL
;
A
#
# COMPACT_ATOMS: atom_id res chain seq x y z
N TRP A 1 12.28 -2.75 25.63
CA TRP A 1 12.17 -2.22 24.28
C TRP A 1 10.71 -2.14 23.80
N LYS A 2 9.88 -3.19 23.88
CA LYS A 2 8.47 -3.14 23.43
C LYS A 2 7.68 -2.00 24.09
N LYS A 3 7.74 -1.87 25.44
CA LYS A 3 7.06 -0.79 26.19
C LYS A 3 7.55 0.61 25.77
N ASP A 4 8.85 0.77 25.59
CA ASP A 4 9.47 2.02 25.14
C ASP A 4 9.00 2.34 23.69
N LYS A 5 9.09 1.37 22.78
CA LYS A 5 8.75 1.56 21.37
C LYS A 5 7.28 1.92 21.12
N ARG A 6 6.36 1.38 21.93
CA ARG A 6 4.92 1.67 21.87
C ARG A 6 4.61 3.17 21.97
N GLN A 7 5.45 3.95 22.65
CA GLN A 7 5.23 5.39 22.85
C GLN A 7 5.59 6.23 21.62
N TYR A 8 6.44 5.72 20.71
CA TYR A 8 7.04 6.51 19.62
C TYR A 8 6.57 6.11 18.23
N VAL A 9 5.77 5.06 18.09
CA VAL A 9 5.31 4.59 16.78
C VAL A 9 3.80 4.43 16.73
N LYS A 10 3.23 4.53 15.52
CA LYS A 10 1.80 4.27 15.31
C LYS A 10 1.46 2.84 15.71
N GLN A 11 0.24 2.61 16.18
CA GLN A 11 -0.26 1.29 16.61
C GLN A 11 -0.04 0.19 15.57
N SER A 12 -0.28 0.48 14.27
CA SER A 12 -0.05 -0.50 13.19
C SER A 12 1.43 -0.90 13.03
N THR A 13 2.35 0.05 13.25
CA THR A 13 3.79 -0.21 13.22
C THR A 13 4.24 -1.01 14.43
N TYR A 14 3.74 -0.64 15.63
CA TYR A 14 3.99 -1.38 16.85
C TYR A 14 3.53 -2.83 16.74
N SER A 15 2.32 -3.05 16.23
CA SER A 15 1.76 -4.38 16.00
C SER A 15 2.66 -5.25 15.11
N ALA A 16 3.15 -4.68 14.00
CA ALA A 16 4.07 -5.38 13.11
C ALA A 16 5.39 -5.75 13.81
N TYR A 17 5.95 -4.83 14.58
CA TYR A 17 7.18 -5.07 15.35
C TYR A 17 6.96 -6.12 16.44
N ALA A 18 5.86 -6.03 17.19
CA ALA A 18 5.53 -6.99 18.22
C ALA A 18 5.41 -8.41 17.66
N LEU A 19 4.72 -8.59 16.52
CA LEU A 19 4.60 -9.88 15.85
C LEU A 19 5.96 -10.42 15.37
N ILE A 20 6.83 -9.57 14.83
CA ILE A 20 8.19 -9.97 14.45
C ILE A 20 8.98 -10.43 15.68
N VAL A 21 8.91 -9.68 16.77
CA VAL A 21 9.59 -10.05 18.01
C VAL A 21 9.10 -11.39 18.54
N GLU A 22 7.79 -11.54 18.70
CA GLU A 22 7.17 -12.75 19.27
C GLU A 22 7.41 -14.00 18.42
N ASN A 23 7.26 -13.87 17.10
CA ASN A 23 7.24 -15.04 16.23
C ASN A 23 8.60 -15.38 15.60
N GLN A 24 9.54 -14.42 15.55
CA GLN A 24 10.80 -14.61 14.84
C GLN A 24 12.02 -14.39 15.73
N ILE A 25 12.06 -13.30 16.52
CA ILE A 25 13.25 -12.89 17.26
C ILE A 25 13.33 -13.62 18.61
N PHE A 26 12.27 -13.53 19.41
CA PHE A 26 12.25 -14.09 20.75
C PHE A 26 12.52 -15.60 20.82
N PRO A 27 11.95 -16.44 19.93
CA PRO A 27 12.23 -17.88 19.95
C PRO A 27 13.69 -18.24 19.69
N THR A 28 14.44 -17.38 18.98
CA THR A 28 15.85 -17.66 18.63
C THR A 28 16.84 -16.94 19.57
N PHE A 29 16.55 -15.68 19.87
CA PHE A 29 17.50 -14.80 20.58
C PHE A 29 17.08 -14.47 22.01
N GLY A 30 15.87 -14.85 22.44
CA GLY A 30 15.31 -14.43 23.73
C GLY A 30 16.05 -14.93 24.97
N SER A 31 16.81 -16.01 24.85
CA SER A 31 17.61 -16.59 25.94
C SER A 31 19.13 -16.29 25.83
N LEU A 32 19.57 -15.56 24.81
CA LEU A 32 20.97 -15.29 24.57
C LEU A 32 21.42 -14.04 25.32
N TYR A 33 22.58 -14.14 26.00
CA TYR A 33 23.25 -13.00 26.68
C TYR A 33 24.06 -12.14 25.70
N ALA A 34 24.43 -12.69 24.54
CA ALA A 34 25.12 -11.99 23.47
C ALA A 34 24.59 -12.50 22.12
N VAL A 35 24.59 -11.65 21.13
CA VAL A 35 24.18 -11.98 19.75
C VAL A 35 25.36 -11.68 18.85
N THR A 36 26.00 -12.73 18.32
CA THR A 36 27.14 -12.60 17.42
C THR A 36 26.70 -12.47 15.96
N GLU A 37 27.61 -12.02 15.09
CA GLU A 37 27.38 -11.99 13.65
C GLU A 37 27.08 -13.39 13.09
N ALA A 38 27.78 -14.42 13.58
CA ALA A 38 27.57 -15.80 13.18
C ALA A 38 26.15 -16.29 13.51
N ASP A 39 25.63 -15.96 14.70
CA ASP A 39 24.25 -16.30 15.10
C ASP A 39 23.24 -15.66 14.16
N VAL A 40 23.45 -14.37 13.83
CA VAL A 40 22.54 -13.62 12.95
C VAL A 40 22.65 -14.14 11.52
N GLN A 41 23.84 -14.48 11.03
CA GLN A 41 24.04 -15.05 9.69
C GLN A 41 23.37 -16.41 9.57
N SER A 42 23.54 -17.30 10.56
CA SER A 42 22.85 -18.60 10.61
C SER A 42 21.33 -18.42 10.62
N PHE A 43 20.82 -17.54 11.49
CA PHE A 43 19.39 -17.21 11.53
C PHE A 43 18.85 -16.78 10.17
N VAL A 44 19.57 -15.91 9.46
CA VAL A 44 19.14 -15.44 8.12
C VAL A 44 19.01 -16.59 7.15
N ILE A 45 20.01 -17.49 7.10
CA ILE A 45 20.00 -18.65 6.22
C ILE A 45 18.85 -19.60 6.59
N ASP A 46 18.65 -19.89 7.88
CA ASP A 46 17.56 -20.74 8.35
C ASP A 46 16.18 -20.20 7.97
N ARG A 47 15.95 -18.89 8.10
CA ARG A 47 14.67 -18.27 7.72
C ARG A 47 14.43 -18.28 6.22
N LEU A 48 15.48 -18.08 5.41
CA LEU A 48 15.39 -18.20 3.96
C LEU A 48 15.11 -19.66 3.54
N ASN A 49 15.79 -20.63 4.13
CA ASN A 49 15.56 -22.05 3.90
C ASN A 49 14.15 -22.50 4.32
N ALA A 50 13.59 -21.88 5.38
CA ALA A 50 12.20 -22.07 5.79
C ALA A 50 11.17 -21.40 4.83
N GLY A 51 11.62 -20.79 3.71
CA GLY A 51 10.77 -20.22 2.68
C GLY A 51 10.32 -18.78 2.93
N LEU A 52 10.90 -18.06 3.91
CA LEU A 52 10.61 -16.64 4.09
C LEU A 52 11.25 -15.81 2.98
N SER A 53 10.55 -14.79 2.50
CA SER A 53 11.13 -13.90 1.49
C SER A 53 12.30 -13.10 2.06
N GLN A 54 13.33 -12.86 1.24
CA GLN A 54 14.51 -12.08 1.63
C GLN A 54 14.12 -10.68 2.17
N LYS A 55 13.07 -10.06 1.58
CA LYS A 55 12.54 -8.79 2.07
C LYS A 55 12.05 -8.90 3.52
N TYR A 56 11.27 -9.94 3.83
CA TYR A 56 10.74 -10.11 5.19
C TYR A 56 11.86 -10.43 6.19
N VAL A 57 12.86 -11.22 5.79
CA VAL A 57 14.05 -11.47 6.63
C VAL A 57 14.81 -10.16 6.92
N LYS A 58 14.96 -9.28 5.92
CA LYS A 58 15.53 -7.94 6.13
C LYS A 58 14.70 -7.10 7.11
N ASP A 59 13.38 -7.14 7.01
CA ASP A 59 12.49 -6.43 7.94
C ASP A 59 12.65 -6.98 9.38
N ILE A 60 12.82 -8.29 9.57
CA ILE A 60 13.12 -8.91 10.87
C ILE A 60 14.46 -8.37 11.41
N LEU A 61 15.51 -8.32 10.59
CA LEU A 61 16.82 -7.80 11.03
C LEU A 61 16.79 -6.31 11.38
N ILE A 62 15.97 -5.51 10.70
CA ILE A 62 15.76 -4.11 11.09
C ILE A 62 15.25 -4.03 12.54
N VAL A 63 14.27 -4.87 12.88
CA VAL A 63 13.71 -4.91 14.24
C VAL A 63 14.74 -5.44 15.24
N LEU A 64 15.48 -6.51 14.89
CA LEU A 64 16.56 -7.05 15.75
C LEU A 64 17.64 -5.99 16.02
N LYS A 65 18.12 -5.29 14.99
CA LYS A 65 19.08 -4.18 15.13
C LYS A 65 18.56 -3.07 16.06
N MET A 66 17.26 -2.74 15.98
CA MET A 66 16.67 -1.75 16.90
C MET A 66 16.68 -2.23 18.37
N ILE A 67 16.42 -3.53 18.60
CA ILE A 67 16.45 -4.12 19.95
C ILE A 67 17.87 -4.12 20.51
N VAL A 68 18.84 -4.55 19.71
CA VAL A 68 20.25 -4.60 20.12
C VAL A 68 20.78 -3.19 20.43
N ARG A 69 20.55 -2.21 19.56
CA ARG A 69 20.90 -0.81 19.83
C ARG A 69 20.25 -0.24 21.08
N PHE A 70 19.04 -0.66 21.40
CA PHE A 70 18.40 -0.28 22.67
C PHE A 70 19.13 -0.91 23.86
N GLY A 71 19.53 -2.19 23.76
CA GLY A 71 20.31 -2.89 24.78
C GLY A 71 21.70 -2.25 24.99
N GLU A 72 22.38 -1.89 23.92
CA GLU A 72 23.68 -1.17 23.97
C GLU A 72 23.57 0.17 24.71
N LYS A 73 22.57 0.99 24.33
CA LYS A 73 22.32 2.30 24.98
C LYS A 73 21.99 2.20 26.47
N ARG A 74 21.46 1.06 26.92
CA ARG A 74 21.14 0.78 28.31
C ARG A 74 22.27 0.05 29.06
N GLY A 75 23.39 -0.25 28.40
CA GLY A 75 24.50 -1.00 28.97
C GLY A 75 24.22 -2.49 29.18
N TYR A 76 23.14 -3.04 28.58
CA TYR A 76 22.81 -4.46 28.70
C TYR A 76 23.58 -5.33 27.71
N LEU A 77 24.01 -4.76 26.60
CA LEU A 77 24.73 -5.45 25.52
C LEU A 77 26.00 -4.63 25.17
N ARG A 78 27.04 -5.34 24.73
CA ARG A 78 28.22 -4.72 24.12
C ARG A 78 27.86 -4.27 22.71
N HIS A 79 28.57 -3.24 22.24
CA HIS A 79 28.42 -2.80 20.85
C HIS A 79 28.77 -3.92 19.89
N CYS A 80 27.91 -4.13 18.88
CA CYS A 80 28.13 -5.09 17.81
C CYS A 80 27.63 -4.53 16.48
N GLU A 81 28.46 -4.69 15.45
CA GLU A 81 28.10 -4.46 14.06
C GLU A 81 28.07 -5.81 13.33
N TRP A 82 27.15 -5.95 12.38
CA TRP A 82 27.00 -7.17 11.61
C TRP A 82 27.01 -6.83 10.13
N ASP A 83 27.90 -7.50 9.37
CA ASP A 83 27.90 -7.51 7.91
C ASP A 83 27.21 -8.79 7.40
N ILE A 84 25.91 -8.75 7.29
CA ILE A 84 25.09 -9.91 6.93
C ILE A 84 24.97 -10.05 5.42
N LYS A 85 25.41 -11.23 4.93
CA LYS A 85 25.36 -11.58 3.52
C LYS A 85 24.03 -12.26 3.17
N TYR A 86 23.51 -11.93 2.00
CA TYR A 86 22.29 -12.51 1.46
C TYR A 86 22.59 -13.25 0.16
N PRO A 87 21.92 -14.38 -0.11
CA PRO A 87 21.96 -15.01 -1.41
C PRO A 87 21.49 -14.03 -2.51
N SER A 88 22.04 -14.17 -3.71
CA SER A 88 21.53 -13.45 -4.87
C SER A 88 20.07 -13.82 -5.12
N THR A 89 19.23 -12.82 -5.30
CA THR A 89 17.82 -13.05 -5.68
C THR A 89 17.66 -12.84 -7.18
N PRO A 90 16.83 -13.65 -7.86
CA PRO A 90 16.46 -13.40 -9.25
C PRO A 90 15.87 -11.98 -9.39
N GLU A 91 16.06 -11.39 -10.56
CA GLU A 91 15.45 -10.09 -10.88
C GLU A 91 13.96 -10.08 -10.56
N LYS A 92 13.50 -8.97 -9.97
CA LYS A 92 12.08 -8.80 -9.67
C LYS A 92 11.29 -8.87 -10.97
N GLN A 93 10.29 -9.75 -11.01
CA GLN A 93 9.28 -9.71 -12.06
C GLN A 93 8.69 -8.29 -12.14
N GLY A 94 8.42 -7.83 -13.37
CA GLY A 94 7.80 -6.53 -13.62
C GLY A 94 6.47 -6.35 -12.84
N ILE A 95 6.03 -5.11 -12.73
CA ILE A 95 4.78 -4.80 -12.04
C ILE A 95 3.61 -5.33 -12.85
N GLU A 96 2.76 -6.16 -12.21
CA GLU A 96 1.53 -6.64 -12.81
C GLU A 96 0.49 -5.50 -12.91
N VAL A 97 -0.01 -5.26 -14.10
CA VAL A 97 -1.04 -4.26 -14.41
C VAL A 97 -2.11 -4.86 -15.31
N LEU A 98 -3.30 -4.26 -15.30
CA LEU A 98 -4.35 -4.60 -16.26
C LEU A 98 -3.92 -4.23 -17.68
N THR A 99 -4.24 -5.09 -18.63
CA THR A 99 -4.20 -4.69 -20.04
C THR A 99 -5.22 -3.57 -20.31
N PRO A 100 -5.04 -2.72 -21.32
CA PRO A 100 -6.04 -1.70 -21.69
C PRO A 100 -7.43 -2.27 -21.91
N ALA A 101 -7.53 -3.47 -22.50
CA ALA A 101 -8.80 -4.16 -22.73
C ALA A 101 -9.47 -4.57 -21.41
N ASN A 102 -8.74 -5.19 -20.48
CA ASN A 102 -9.28 -5.58 -19.18
C ASN A 102 -9.65 -4.37 -18.33
N HIS A 103 -8.86 -3.29 -18.38
CA HIS A 103 -9.18 -2.04 -17.70
C HIS A 103 -10.54 -1.50 -18.19
N ARG A 104 -10.74 -1.38 -19.51
CA ARG A 104 -12.03 -0.96 -20.10
C ARG A 104 -13.16 -1.90 -19.73
N LYS A 105 -12.96 -3.22 -19.84
CA LYS A 105 -13.97 -4.23 -19.48
C LYS A 105 -14.52 -4.04 -18.05
N ILE A 106 -13.64 -3.72 -17.08
CA ILE A 106 -14.08 -3.46 -15.70
C ILE A 106 -14.89 -2.16 -15.62
N LEU A 107 -14.44 -1.07 -16.24
CA LEU A 107 -15.14 0.21 -16.23
C LEU A 107 -16.51 0.11 -16.88
N ASP A 108 -16.62 -0.56 -18.04
CA ASP A 108 -17.88 -0.77 -18.77
C ASP A 108 -18.85 -1.61 -17.96
N TYR A 109 -18.37 -2.71 -17.36
CA TYR A 109 -19.19 -3.55 -16.49
C TYR A 109 -19.75 -2.76 -15.30
N ILE A 110 -18.93 -1.97 -14.63
CA ILE A 110 -19.34 -1.17 -13.46
C ILE A 110 -20.36 -0.10 -13.86
N SER A 111 -20.20 0.51 -15.04
CA SER A 111 -21.13 1.51 -15.55
C SER A 111 -22.55 0.95 -15.78
N GLN A 112 -22.64 -0.35 -16.14
CA GLN A 112 -23.90 -1.05 -16.37
C GLN A 112 -24.45 -1.75 -15.12
N ASN A 113 -23.56 -2.10 -14.16
CA ASN A 113 -23.88 -2.88 -12.96
C ASN A 113 -23.47 -2.09 -11.71
N PHE A 114 -24.20 -1.01 -11.44
CA PHE A 114 -23.91 -0.15 -10.31
C PHE A 114 -24.14 -0.87 -8.98
N THR A 115 -23.13 -0.81 -8.12
CA THR A 115 -23.22 -1.04 -6.67
C THR A 115 -22.24 -0.10 -5.98
N PHE A 116 -22.43 0.21 -4.70
CA PHE A 116 -21.46 1.03 -3.96
C PHE A 116 -20.06 0.39 -3.91
N ARG A 117 -19.99 -0.93 -3.86
CA ARG A 117 -18.71 -1.66 -3.93
C ARG A 117 -18.04 -1.54 -5.30
N ASN A 118 -18.82 -1.63 -6.37
CA ASN A 118 -18.32 -1.41 -7.73
C ASN A 118 -17.82 0.03 -7.93
N LEU A 119 -18.56 1.00 -7.39
CA LEU A 119 -18.14 2.42 -7.40
C LEU A 119 -16.75 2.62 -6.80
N GLY A 120 -16.43 1.96 -5.70
CA GLY A 120 -15.08 2.02 -5.09
C GLY A 120 -13.99 1.46 -5.99
N ILE A 121 -14.24 0.38 -6.77
CA ILE A 121 -13.30 -0.13 -7.77
C ILE A 121 -13.12 0.88 -8.90
N TYR A 122 -14.21 1.50 -9.37
CA TYR A 122 -14.18 2.55 -10.39
C TYR A 122 -13.33 3.73 -9.92
N ILE A 123 -13.57 4.22 -8.70
CA ILE A 123 -12.77 5.28 -8.07
C ILE A 123 -11.29 4.89 -8.04
N CYS A 124 -10.95 3.67 -7.60
CA CYS A 124 -9.56 3.22 -7.56
C CYS A 124 -8.90 3.23 -8.95
N LEU A 125 -9.59 2.73 -9.98
CA LEU A 125 -9.10 2.69 -11.36
C LEU A 125 -8.91 4.08 -11.99
N THR A 126 -9.63 5.10 -11.52
CA THR A 126 -9.60 6.45 -12.08
C THR A 126 -8.86 7.47 -11.23
N THR A 127 -8.46 7.12 -10.02
CA THR A 127 -7.76 8.01 -9.08
C THR A 127 -6.49 7.41 -8.47
N GLY A 128 -6.29 6.11 -8.62
CA GLY A 128 -5.15 5.41 -8.04
C GLY A 128 -5.14 5.29 -6.52
N LEU A 129 -6.29 5.40 -5.84
CA LEU A 129 -6.38 5.26 -4.39
C LEU A 129 -5.88 3.88 -3.90
N ARG A 130 -5.29 3.86 -2.70
CA ARG A 130 -4.95 2.60 -2.01
C ARG A 130 -6.22 1.95 -1.45
N ILE A 131 -6.24 0.63 -1.31
CA ILE A 131 -7.42 -0.10 -0.79
C ILE A 131 -7.92 0.47 0.55
N GLY A 132 -7.02 0.78 1.47
CA GLY A 132 -7.40 1.37 2.76
C GLY A 132 -7.98 2.78 2.63
N GLU A 133 -7.53 3.59 1.67
CA GLU A 133 -8.07 4.90 1.33
C GLU A 133 -9.48 4.76 0.74
N VAL A 134 -9.69 3.81 -0.19
CA VAL A 134 -11.02 3.51 -0.76
C VAL A 134 -11.99 3.06 0.34
N CYS A 135 -11.56 2.16 1.23
CA CYS A 135 -12.37 1.69 2.35
C CYS A 135 -12.69 2.81 3.37
N GLY A 136 -11.80 3.80 3.47
CA GLY A 136 -11.94 4.94 4.37
C GLY A 136 -12.68 6.14 3.78
N LEU A 137 -13.04 6.11 2.50
CA LEU A 137 -13.67 7.22 1.81
C LEU A 137 -15.11 7.40 2.26
N LYS A 138 -15.46 8.61 2.72
CA LYS A 138 -16.81 9.01 3.07
C LYS A 138 -17.44 9.86 1.98
N TRP A 139 -18.77 9.94 1.97
CA TRP A 139 -19.49 10.81 1.06
C TRP A 139 -19.15 12.29 1.26
N SER A 140 -18.84 12.73 2.48
CA SER A 140 -18.35 14.09 2.78
C SER A 140 -17.02 14.43 2.11
N ASP A 141 -16.19 13.45 1.74
CA ASP A 141 -14.92 13.67 1.06
C ASP A 141 -15.07 14.01 -0.43
N LEU A 142 -16.28 13.83 -1.00
CA LEU A 142 -16.59 14.10 -2.39
C LEU A 142 -17.23 15.49 -2.52
N ASN A 143 -16.47 16.45 -3.01
CA ASN A 143 -16.96 17.80 -3.32
C ASN A 143 -17.46 17.85 -4.77
N ILE A 144 -18.78 17.89 -4.94
CA ILE A 144 -19.42 17.87 -6.27
C ILE A 144 -19.24 19.20 -7.02
N GLU A 145 -19.25 20.33 -6.31
CA GLU A 145 -19.12 21.67 -6.92
C GLU A 145 -17.71 21.86 -7.49
N ARG A 146 -16.69 21.50 -6.72
CA ARG A 146 -15.29 21.58 -7.14
C ARG A 146 -14.84 20.38 -7.98
N SER A 147 -15.65 19.35 -8.13
CA SER A 147 -15.28 18.07 -8.76
C SER A 147 -13.99 17.47 -8.15
N MET A 148 -13.88 17.45 -6.83
CA MET A 148 -12.70 17.01 -6.09
C MET A 148 -13.03 15.91 -5.10
N LEU A 149 -12.05 15.03 -4.86
CA LEU A 149 -12.06 14.00 -3.83
C LEU A 149 -10.92 14.27 -2.85
N ALA A 150 -11.23 14.35 -1.56
CA ALA A 150 -10.23 14.52 -0.50
C ALA A 150 -9.87 13.18 0.14
N VAL A 151 -8.58 12.82 0.14
CA VAL A 151 -8.07 11.64 0.84
C VAL A 151 -7.65 12.04 2.24
N GLN A 152 -8.46 11.70 3.25
CA GLN A 152 -8.28 12.16 4.63
C GLN A 152 -8.07 11.02 5.63
N ARG A 153 -8.38 9.77 5.25
CA ARG A 153 -8.30 8.61 6.15
C ARG A 153 -7.99 7.32 5.42
N THR A 154 -7.55 6.34 6.20
CA THR A 154 -7.30 4.97 5.73
C THR A 154 -7.85 3.97 6.74
N VAL A 155 -8.42 2.89 6.27
CA VAL A 155 -8.88 1.75 7.07
C VAL A 155 -7.81 0.66 7.03
N GLU A 156 -7.41 0.19 8.20
CA GLU A 156 -6.44 -0.89 8.33
C GLU A 156 -6.96 -1.91 9.36
N ARG A 157 -6.65 -3.21 9.15
CA ARG A 157 -6.76 -4.21 10.22
C ARG A 157 -5.39 -4.34 10.88
N ILE A 158 -5.34 -4.16 12.17
CA ILE A 158 -4.12 -4.31 12.96
C ILE A 158 -4.27 -5.43 13.97
N TYR A 159 -3.14 -6.03 14.33
CA TYR A 159 -3.08 -6.87 15.53
C TYR A 159 -2.93 -5.99 16.76
N VAL A 160 -3.64 -6.33 17.81
CA VAL A 160 -3.47 -5.75 19.14
C VAL A 160 -2.92 -6.86 20.02
N LEU A 161 -1.81 -6.55 20.68
CA LEU A 161 -1.20 -7.39 21.70
C LEU A 161 -1.45 -6.69 23.03
N GLU A 162 -2.29 -7.28 23.86
CA GLU A 162 -2.59 -6.77 25.19
C GLU A 162 -1.44 -7.08 26.17
N ASP A 163 -1.43 -6.40 27.30
CA ASP A 163 -0.39 -6.58 28.31
C ASP A 163 -0.44 -7.97 29.00
N ASP A 164 -1.58 -8.63 28.97
CA ASP A 164 -1.79 -10.01 29.42
C ASP A 164 -1.35 -11.08 28.41
N GLY A 165 -0.84 -10.66 27.23
CA GLY A 165 -0.41 -11.53 26.16
C GLY A 165 -1.51 -11.97 25.20
N THR A 166 -2.77 -11.57 25.43
CA THR A 166 -3.86 -11.87 24.50
C THR A 166 -3.67 -11.16 23.17
N LYS A 167 -4.03 -11.83 22.08
CA LYS A 167 -3.88 -11.34 20.70
C LYS A 167 -5.24 -11.30 20.03
N HIS A 168 -5.64 -10.13 19.56
CA HIS A 168 -6.84 -9.99 18.75
C HIS A 168 -6.57 -9.06 17.55
N THR A 169 -7.51 -8.98 16.62
CA THR A 169 -7.42 -8.07 15.49
C THR A 169 -8.51 -7.02 15.58
N GLN A 170 -8.14 -5.78 15.28
CA GLN A 170 -9.05 -4.64 15.29
C GLN A 170 -9.00 -3.89 13.95
N ILE A 171 -10.16 -3.42 13.50
CA ILE A 171 -10.24 -2.48 12.38
C ILE A 171 -10.06 -1.08 12.95
N VAL A 172 -9.10 -0.35 12.42
CA VAL A 172 -8.84 1.05 12.82
C VAL A 172 -8.97 1.97 11.62
N VAL A 173 -9.53 3.15 11.87
CA VAL A 173 -9.59 4.24 10.90
C VAL A 173 -8.55 5.26 11.34
N ASN A 174 -7.50 5.42 10.56
CA ASN A 174 -6.39 6.31 10.85
C ASN A 174 -6.31 7.45 9.83
N THR A 175 -5.71 8.56 10.23
CA THR A 175 -5.19 9.54 9.27
C THR A 175 -4.07 8.92 8.43
N PRO A 176 -3.88 9.34 7.18
CA PRO A 176 -2.77 8.87 6.35
C PRO A 176 -1.41 9.02 7.03
N LYS A 177 -0.46 8.14 6.67
CA LYS A 177 0.84 8.04 7.39
C LYS A 177 1.76 9.24 7.17
N THR A 178 1.62 9.95 6.06
CA THR A 178 2.48 11.09 5.69
C THR A 178 1.62 12.27 5.26
N ALA A 179 2.15 13.50 5.37
CA ALA A 179 1.48 14.72 4.89
C ALA A 179 1.09 14.61 3.41
N ASN A 180 1.96 14.03 2.56
CA ASN A 180 1.69 13.83 1.13
C ASN A 180 0.55 12.82 0.85
N SER A 181 0.16 12.03 1.84
CA SER A 181 -0.96 11.11 1.69
C SER A 181 -2.33 11.77 1.87
N THR A 182 -2.38 12.92 2.58
CA THR A 182 -3.55 13.81 2.60
C THR A 182 -3.49 14.68 1.36
N ARG A 183 -4.45 14.52 0.46
CA ARG A 183 -4.43 15.18 -0.86
C ARG A 183 -5.83 15.30 -1.44
N GLU A 184 -6.00 16.23 -2.34
CA GLU A 184 -7.19 16.35 -3.19
C GLU A 184 -6.91 15.81 -4.59
N ILE A 185 -7.85 15.09 -5.15
CA ILE A 185 -7.75 14.46 -6.47
C ILE A 185 -8.94 14.94 -7.32
N PRO A 186 -8.70 15.51 -8.53
CA PRO A 186 -9.79 15.88 -9.43
C PRO A 186 -10.53 14.63 -9.91
N LEU A 187 -11.86 14.74 -9.95
CA LEU A 187 -12.73 13.67 -10.44
C LEU A 187 -13.05 13.89 -11.92
N ASN A 188 -12.97 12.82 -12.72
CA ASN A 188 -13.33 12.87 -14.13
C ASN A 188 -14.84 13.01 -14.34
N LYS A 189 -15.25 13.48 -15.54
CA LYS A 189 -16.66 13.74 -15.89
C LYS A 189 -17.56 12.51 -15.70
N THR A 190 -17.10 11.33 -16.12
CA THR A 190 -17.88 10.08 -16.02
C THR A 190 -18.17 9.71 -14.58
N LEU A 191 -17.14 9.76 -13.71
CA LEU A 191 -17.33 9.51 -12.27
C LEU A 191 -18.27 10.55 -11.66
N MET A 192 -18.15 11.82 -12.03
CA MET A 192 -19.07 12.90 -11.60
C MET A 192 -20.51 12.62 -11.99
N THR A 193 -20.76 12.13 -13.20
CA THR A 193 -22.11 11.75 -13.64
C THR A 193 -22.67 10.61 -12.79
N MET A 194 -21.84 9.64 -12.37
CA MET A 194 -22.29 8.55 -11.52
C MET A 194 -22.60 8.99 -10.08
N ILE A 195 -21.79 9.87 -9.49
CA ILE A 195 -21.92 10.23 -8.06
C ILE A 195 -22.89 11.39 -7.80
N ARG A 196 -23.07 12.32 -8.74
CA ARG A 196 -23.90 13.51 -8.56
C ARG A 196 -25.35 13.21 -8.11
N PRO A 197 -26.08 12.25 -8.75
CA PRO A 197 -27.43 11.91 -8.28
C PRO A 197 -27.42 11.25 -6.89
N LEU A 198 -26.42 10.44 -6.60
CA LEU A 198 -26.29 9.73 -5.32
C LEU A 198 -26.07 10.70 -4.16
N LYS A 199 -25.24 11.73 -4.36
CA LYS A 199 -24.91 12.73 -3.34
C LYS A 199 -26.13 13.44 -2.75
N LYS A 200 -27.24 13.47 -3.49
CA LYS A 200 -28.50 14.08 -3.03
C LYS A 200 -29.28 13.22 -2.04
N VAL A 201 -29.02 11.90 -2.00
CA VAL A 201 -29.83 10.93 -1.27
C VAL A 201 -29.05 10.15 -0.22
N VAL A 202 -27.71 10.20 -0.27
CA VAL A 202 -26.85 9.51 0.70
C VAL A 202 -26.56 10.37 1.92
N ASN A 203 -26.26 9.72 3.05
CA ASN A 203 -25.76 10.40 4.23
C ASN A 203 -24.27 10.77 4.02
N SER A 204 -23.91 12.02 4.24
CA SER A 204 -22.55 12.54 4.06
C SER A 204 -21.52 11.86 4.97
N ASP A 205 -21.92 11.37 6.14
CA ASP A 205 -21.03 10.72 7.10
C ASP A 205 -20.82 9.22 6.84
N TYR A 206 -21.59 8.63 5.92
CA TYR A 206 -21.45 7.24 5.55
C TYR A 206 -20.26 7.00 4.63
N TYR A 207 -19.71 5.77 4.71
CA TYR A 207 -18.63 5.35 3.84
C TYR A 207 -19.14 5.03 2.43
N VAL A 208 -18.42 5.47 1.41
CA VAL A 208 -18.87 5.37 0.00
C VAL A 208 -19.12 3.93 -0.44
N ILE A 209 -18.24 2.98 -0.09
CA ILE A 209 -18.33 1.61 -0.59
C ILE A 209 -19.30 0.71 0.19
N SER A 210 -19.67 1.07 1.41
CA SER A 210 -20.70 0.37 2.19
C SER A 210 -22.05 1.06 2.10
N ASN A 211 -22.05 2.37 1.94
CA ASN A 211 -23.18 3.27 2.16
C ASN A 211 -23.80 3.11 3.56
N GLU A 212 -22.92 2.90 4.55
CA GLU A 212 -23.24 2.63 5.95
C GLU A 212 -22.34 3.45 6.87
N PRO A 213 -22.71 3.63 8.16
CA PRO A 213 -21.87 4.32 9.14
C PRO A 213 -20.58 3.59 9.47
N GLN A 214 -20.44 2.30 9.08
CA GLN A 214 -19.26 1.48 9.30
C GLN A 214 -18.51 1.22 7.99
N PRO A 215 -17.16 1.27 8.00
CA PRO A 215 -16.36 0.98 6.82
C PRO A 215 -16.32 -0.52 6.51
N ILE A 216 -16.20 -0.88 5.25
CA ILE A 216 -15.86 -2.25 4.85
C ILE A 216 -14.37 -2.50 5.14
N GLU A 217 -14.09 -3.64 5.76
CA GLU A 217 -12.71 -4.07 5.98
C GLU A 217 -11.97 -4.29 4.64
N PRO A 218 -10.70 -3.84 4.50
CA PRO A 218 -9.92 -4.04 3.28
C PRO A 218 -9.79 -5.48 2.82
N ARG A 219 -9.74 -6.47 3.74
CA ARG A 219 -9.70 -7.89 3.38
C ARG A 219 -11.01 -8.34 2.74
N THR A 220 -12.14 -7.96 3.32
CA THR A 220 -13.48 -8.25 2.79
C THR A 220 -13.67 -7.61 1.42
N TYR A 221 -13.23 -6.36 1.26
CA TYR A 221 -13.32 -5.65 0.00
C TYR A 221 -12.41 -6.26 -1.09
N ARG A 222 -11.20 -6.70 -0.72
CA ARG A 222 -10.31 -7.44 -1.63
C ARG A 222 -10.94 -8.73 -2.12
N ASN A 223 -11.59 -9.49 -1.23
CA ASN A 223 -12.28 -10.73 -1.60
C ASN A 223 -13.44 -10.47 -2.58
N TYR A 224 -14.19 -9.38 -2.38
CA TYR A 224 -15.21 -8.93 -3.32
C TYR A 224 -14.61 -8.63 -4.70
N TYR A 225 -13.54 -7.85 -4.75
CA TYR A 225 -12.81 -7.54 -5.97
C TYR A 225 -12.31 -8.80 -6.70
N MET A 226 -11.73 -9.76 -5.98
CA MET A 226 -11.25 -11.01 -6.59
C MET A 226 -12.38 -11.84 -7.20
N LYS A 227 -13.57 -11.84 -6.57
CA LYS A 227 -14.78 -12.48 -7.15
C LYS A 227 -15.20 -11.79 -8.43
N LEU A 228 -15.20 -10.46 -8.46
CA LEU A 228 -15.52 -9.69 -9.66
C LEU A 228 -14.53 -9.98 -10.81
N MET A 229 -13.23 -10.03 -10.53
CA MET A 229 -12.21 -10.38 -11.54
C MET A 229 -12.48 -11.76 -12.15
N LYS A 230 -12.77 -12.75 -11.30
CA LYS A 230 -13.14 -14.10 -11.74
C LYS A 230 -14.41 -14.12 -12.60
N GLN A 231 -15.46 -13.40 -12.17
CA GLN A 231 -16.73 -13.26 -12.91
C GLN A 231 -16.51 -12.66 -14.30
N LEU A 232 -15.61 -11.70 -14.42
CA LEU A 232 -15.26 -11.06 -15.69
C LEU A 232 -14.27 -11.87 -16.54
N GLY A 233 -13.78 -13.02 -16.08
CA GLY A 233 -12.77 -13.80 -16.77
C GLY A 233 -11.44 -13.05 -16.93
N ILE A 234 -11.11 -12.18 -15.98
CA ILE A 234 -9.87 -11.41 -15.98
C ILE A 234 -8.84 -12.16 -15.11
N PRO A 235 -7.59 -12.32 -15.57
CA PRO A 235 -6.55 -12.96 -14.77
C PRO A 235 -6.42 -12.35 -13.37
N PRO A 236 -6.11 -13.16 -12.33
CA PRO A 236 -5.97 -12.66 -10.98
C PRO A 236 -4.93 -11.55 -10.89
N LEU A 237 -5.33 -10.39 -10.38
CA LEU A 237 -4.47 -9.26 -10.12
C LEU A 237 -4.70 -8.80 -8.69
N LYS A 238 -3.62 -8.57 -7.93
CA LYS A 238 -3.73 -8.02 -6.57
C LYS A 238 -4.44 -6.66 -6.63
N PHE A 239 -5.26 -6.31 -5.63
CA PHE A 239 -5.99 -5.04 -5.61
C PHE A 239 -5.07 -3.81 -5.83
N HIS A 240 -3.85 -3.85 -5.30
CA HIS A 240 -2.86 -2.79 -5.52
C HIS A 240 -2.46 -2.64 -7.00
N GLY A 241 -2.62 -3.67 -7.81
CA GLY A 241 -2.42 -3.64 -9.26
C GLY A 241 -3.40 -2.70 -9.98
N LEU A 242 -4.58 -2.37 -9.41
CA LEU A 242 -5.47 -1.34 -9.95
C LEU A 242 -4.82 0.04 -9.92
N ARG A 243 -4.17 0.37 -8.81
CA ARG A 243 -3.41 1.61 -8.67
C ARG A 243 -2.20 1.64 -9.60
N HIS A 244 -1.50 0.52 -9.75
CA HIS A 244 -0.42 0.40 -10.73
C HIS A 244 -0.95 0.57 -12.14
N SER A 245 -2.10 -0.02 -12.48
CA SER A 245 -2.74 0.15 -13.78
C SER A 245 -3.12 1.61 -14.06
N PHE A 246 -3.67 2.32 -13.08
CA PHE A 246 -3.93 3.77 -13.19
C PHE A 246 -2.65 4.54 -13.51
N ALA A 247 -1.61 4.35 -12.71
CA ALA A 247 -0.34 5.04 -12.91
C ALA A 247 0.29 4.76 -14.27
N THR A 248 0.33 3.48 -14.67
CA THR A 248 0.83 3.07 -16.00
C THR A 248 0.05 3.73 -17.13
N ARG A 249 -1.30 3.75 -17.05
CA ARG A 249 -2.13 4.42 -18.07
C ARG A 249 -1.85 5.93 -18.14
N CYS A 250 -1.67 6.60 -17.01
CA CYS A 250 -1.27 8.01 -16.99
C CYS A 250 0.07 8.22 -17.70
N ILE A 251 1.07 7.41 -17.40
CA ILE A 251 2.40 7.51 -18.01
C ILE A 251 2.35 7.23 -19.52
N GLU A 252 1.64 6.20 -19.95
CA GLU A 252 1.43 5.87 -21.36
C GLU A 252 0.69 6.97 -22.11
N SER A 253 -0.18 7.72 -21.43
CA SER A 253 -0.88 8.89 -21.95
C SER A 253 -0.04 10.17 -21.90
N ASN A 254 1.28 10.07 -21.62
CA ASN A 254 2.22 11.19 -21.52
C ASN A 254 1.88 12.22 -20.43
N CYS A 255 1.21 11.79 -19.35
CA CYS A 255 1.04 12.63 -18.17
C CYS A 255 2.40 12.89 -17.51
N ASP A 256 2.57 14.09 -16.97
CA ASP A 256 3.78 14.46 -16.23
C ASP A 256 3.95 13.59 -14.96
N TYR A 257 5.16 13.06 -14.78
CA TYR A 257 5.49 12.13 -13.69
C TYR A 257 5.30 12.74 -12.30
N LYS A 258 5.59 14.04 -12.15
CA LYS A 258 5.40 14.75 -10.89
C LYS A 258 3.94 14.84 -10.54
N THR A 259 3.09 15.18 -11.50
CA THR A 259 1.65 15.23 -11.35
C THR A 259 1.08 13.85 -10.96
N VAL A 260 1.50 12.79 -11.65
CA VAL A 260 1.08 11.40 -11.30
C VAL A 260 1.54 11.04 -9.89
N SER A 261 2.77 11.38 -9.50
CA SER A 261 3.30 11.14 -8.15
C SER A 261 2.47 11.85 -7.07
N VAL A 262 2.06 13.09 -7.31
CA VAL A 262 1.20 13.89 -6.40
C VAL A 262 -0.18 13.26 -6.28
N ILE A 263 -0.84 12.91 -7.39
CA ILE A 263 -2.15 12.23 -7.38
C ILE A 263 -2.09 10.94 -6.58
N LEU A 264 -1.03 10.16 -6.78
CA LEU A 264 -0.81 8.92 -6.04
C LEU A 264 -0.47 9.17 -4.56
N GLY A 265 0.04 10.32 -4.17
CA GLY A 265 0.51 10.60 -2.81
C GLY A 265 1.77 9.79 -2.47
N HIS A 266 2.74 9.77 -3.39
CA HIS A 266 4.06 9.23 -3.11
C HIS A 266 4.88 10.26 -2.34
N ALA A 267 5.57 9.83 -1.29
CA ALA A 267 6.43 10.70 -0.50
C ALA A 267 7.66 11.16 -1.31
N ASP A 268 8.11 10.29 -2.24
CA ASP A 268 9.25 10.53 -3.12
C ASP A 268 8.86 10.17 -4.57
N ILE A 269 9.14 11.08 -5.49
CA ILE A 269 8.91 10.91 -6.93
C ILE A 269 9.66 9.70 -7.50
N SER A 270 10.80 9.34 -6.91
CA SER A 270 11.60 8.17 -7.30
C SER A 270 10.77 6.89 -7.30
N THR A 271 9.76 6.80 -6.40
CA THR A 271 8.81 5.68 -6.39
C THR A 271 8.03 5.58 -7.70
N THR A 272 7.58 6.72 -8.25
CA THR A 272 6.87 6.74 -9.54
C THR A 272 7.82 6.42 -10.69
N LEU A 273 9.00 7.04 -10.71
CA LEU A 273 9.99 6.84 -11.77
C LEU A 273 10.48 5.38 -11.83
N ASN A 274 10.87 4.81 -10.69
CA ASN A 274 11.39 3.45 -10.63
C ASN A 274 10.34 2.37 -10.92
N LEU A 275 9.06 2.65 -10.65
CA LEU A 275 8.00 1.68 -10.83
C LEU A 275 7.36 1.73 -12.23
N TYR A 276 7.27 2.91 -12.85
CA TYR A 276 6.43 3.09 -14.05
C TYR A 276 7.19 3.65 -15.25
N VAL A 277 8.42 4.16 -15.08
CA VAL A 277 9.16 4.81 -16.15
C VAL A 277 10.25 3.88 -16.67
N HIS A 278 9.91 3.10 -17.67
CA HIS A 278 10.86 2.25 -18.42
C HIS A 278 10.77 2.62 -19.92
N PRO A 279 11.36 3.75 -20.37
CA PRO A 279 11.19 4.22 -21.73
C PRO A 279 11.77 3.24 -22.74
N GLY A 280 10.91 2.71 -23.60
CA GLY A 280 11.30 1.88 -24.75
C GLY A 280 12.04 2.69 -25.82
N ALA A 281 12.64 1.99 -26.80
CA ALA A 281 13.42 2.63 -27.89
C ALA A 281 12.58 3.65 -28.68
N GLU A 282 11.31 3.35 -28.95
CA GLU A 282 10.42 4.26 -29.68
C GLU A 282 10.12 5.55 -28.91
N GLN A 283 9.94 5.45 -27.60
CA GLN A 283 9.69 6.62 -26.75
C GLN A 283 10.94 7.51 -26.66
N LYS A 284 12.13 6.90 -26.57
CA LYS A 284 13.41 7.63 -26.65
C LYS A 284 13.57 8.37 -27.98
N LYS A 285 13.25 7.70 -29.09
CA LYS A 285 13.28 8.30 -30.44
C LYS A 285 12.33 9.49 -30.53
N LYS A 286 11.05 9.32 -30.14
CA LYS A 286 10.05 10.40 -30.13
C LYS A 286 10.52 11.62 -29.29
N CYS A 287 11.21 11.37 -28.17
CA CYS A 287 11.74 12.44 -27.33
C CYS A 287 12.83 13.25 -28.07
N ILE A 288 13.76 12.57 -28.75
CA ILE A 288 14.82 13.20 -29.56
C ILE A 288 14.22 13.99 -30.74
N ASP A 289 13.28 13.37 -31.47
CA ASP A 289 12.59 14.02 -32.61
C ASP A 289 11.82 15.28 -32.17
N LYS A 290 11.19 15.24 -30.98
CA LYS A 290 10.49 16.41 -30.43
C LYS A 290 11.45 17.54 -30.07
N MET A 291 12.57 17.20 -29.44
CA MET A 291 13.61 18.17 -29.11
C MET A 291 14.13 18.88 -30.38
N LEU A 292 14.46 18.10 -31.43
CA LEU A 292 14.95 18.66 -32.70
C LEU A 292 13.93 19.57 -33.40
N ARG A 293 12.63 19.30 -33.27
CA ARG A 293 11.56 20.16 -33.81
C ARG A 293 11.35 21.45 -33.05
N SER A 294 11.90 21.57 -31.84
CA SER A 294 11.80 22.77 -30.99
C SER A 294 12.99 23.75 -31.16
N LEU A 295 14.01 23.35 -31.94
CA LEU A 295 15.14 24.17 -32.33
C LEU A 295 14.88 24.90 -33.66
#